data_77508831b67701ff0f443d3ab6d87d34
#
_entry.id   77508831b67701ff0f443d3ab6d87d34
#
_cell.length_a   1.000
_cell.length_b   1.000
_cell.length_c   1.000
_cell.angle_alpha   90.00
_cell.angle_beta   90.00
_cell.angle_gamma   90.00
#
_symmetry.space_group_name_H-M   'P 1'
#
loop_
_entity.id
_entity.type
_entity.pdbx_description
1 polymer ?
#
loop_
_entity_poly.entity_id
_entity_poly.type
_entity_poly.pdbx_seq_one_letter_code
_entity_poly.pdbx_strand_id
1 'polypeptide(L)'
;MMDRAQLADFLRRRREALQPEDVGLRRGPRRRTSGLRREEVAALCDMSSDYYSRLEQARGPQPSEQMLAAIARGLRLTLDERDHLFRLAGHTAPTRTLRSEHVSPGLMRVLDRLADTPAQVMTEFGETLAQTPAARALFGDETRFDGYMRSVGYRWFLDPSARDVYPVEDHPMHSRAFTADIRTAYAKFGASSRAGAMVDALLAESPEFAQLWEAHEVRSTHPREKRLQHPEVGVMDMHCQFLVDPEQGQTLLVLTATPGTESYDRLQLLSVIGTQQLAAGR
;
A
#
# COMPACT_ATOMS: atom_id res chain seq x y z
N MET A 1 21.09 -17.41 -14.43
CA MET A 1 22.22 -17.51 -13.46
C MET A 1 22.40 -16.17 -12.78
N MET A 2 22.58 -16.13 -11.46
CA MET A 2 22.77 -14.88 -10.70
C MET A 2 24.14 -14.24 -10.98
N ASP A 3 24.17 -12.97 -11.34
CA ASP A 3 25.39 -12.17 -11.42
C ASP A 3 25.62 -11.40 -10.11
N ARG A 4 26.37 -12.02 -9.18
CA ARG A 4 26.60 -11.47 -7.83
C ARG A 4 27.34 -10.14 -7.85
N ALA A 5 28.27 -9.96 -8.75
CA ALA A 5 29.10 -8.75 -8.80
C ALA A 5 28.28 -7.55 -9.29
N GLN A 6 27.52 -7.71 -10.36
CA GLN A 6 26.65 -6.68 -10.90
C GLN A 6 25.48 -6.38 -9.93
N LEU A 7 24.90 -7.40 -9.29
CA LEU A 7 23.86 -7.21 -8.28
C LEU A 7 24.37 -6.37 -7.11
N ALA A 8 25.56 -6.68 -6.59
CA ALA A 8 26.16 -5.96 -5.48
C ALA A 8 26.47 -4.48 -5.85
N ASP A 9 27.00 -4.23 -7.04
CA ASP A 9 27.29 -2.88 -7.53
C ASP A 9 26.00 -2.07 -7.74
N PHE A 10 24.97 -2.70 -8.34
CA PHE A 10 23.66 -2.09 -8.54
C PHE A 10 23.02 -1.67 -7.21
N LEU A 11 22.95 -2.58 -6.23
CA LEU A 11 22.37 -2.31 -4.90
C LEU A 11 23.10 -1.15 -4.21
N ARG A 12 24.43 -1.17 -4.22
CA ARG A 12 25.25 -0.10 -3.64
C ARG A 12 24.96 1.25 -4.27
N ARG A 13 24.96 1.34 -5.63
CA ARG A 13 24.69 2.59 -6.35
C ARG A 13 23.30 3.14 -6.06
N ARG A 14 22.28 2.27 -6.02
CA ARG A 14 20.90 2.70 -5.70
C ARG A 14 20.78 3.20 -4.27
N ARG A 15 21.41 2.51 -3.30
CA ARG A 15 21.47 2.99 -1.92
C ARG A 15 22.17 4.34 -1.79
N GLU A 16 23.29 4.53 -2.48
CA GLU A 16 24.06 5.77 -2.44
C GLU A 16 23.38 6.96 -3.14
N ALA A 17 22.53 6.68 -4.12
CA ALA A 17 21.77 7.71 -4.85
C ALA A 17 20.59 8.27 -4.03
N LEU A 18 19.98 7.48 -3.13
CA LEU A 18 18.87 7.91 -2.31
C LEU A 18 19.33 8.71 -1.10
N GLN A 19 18.66 9.84 -0.87
CA GLN A 19 18.83 10.59 0.37
C GLN A 19 17.85 10.09 1.44
N PRO A 20 18.14 10.24 2.75
CA PRO A 20 17.19 9.86 3.81
C PRO A 20 15.81 10.49 3.64
N GLU A 21 15.80 11.75 3.20
CA GLU A 21 14.59 12.52 2.99
C GLU A 21 13.70 11.94 1.85
N ASP A 22 14.32 11.23 0.88
CA ASP A 22 13.57 10.57 -0.21
C ASP A 22 12.74 9.38 0.27
N VAL A 23 13.07 8.85 1.45
CA VAL A 23 12.42 7.68 2.05
C VAL A 23 11.79 7.99 3.42
N GLY A 24 11.56 9.27 3.73
CA GLY A 24 10.91 9.70 4.97
C GLY A 24 11.81 9.67 6.21
N LEU A 25 13.11 9.43 6.07
CA LEU A 25 14.06 9.42 7.18
C LEU A 25 14.64 10.81 7.43
N ARG A 26 14.95 11.13 8.71
CA ARG A 26 15.60 12.38 9.07
C ARG A 26 17.13 12.29 8.91
N ARG A 27 17.72 13.33 8.34
CA ARG A 27 19.18 13.43 8.21
C ARG A 27 19.81 13.75 9.58
N GLY A 28 20.59 12.81 10.09
CA GLY A 28 21.31 13.02 11.35
C GLY A 28 22.46 14.04 11.21
N PRO A 29 22.80 14.80 12.30
CA PRO A 29 23.75 15.92 12.24
C PRO A 29 25.20 15.52 11.96
N ARG A 30 25.60 14.23 12.09
CA ARG A 30 26.98 13.74 11.87
C ARG A 30 27.08 12.68 10.77
N ARG A 31 26.22 12.79 9.73
CA ARG A 31 26.20 11.82 8.64
C ARG A 31 27.41 11.98 7.73
N ARG A 32 28.24 10.92 7.61
CA ARG A 32 29.42 10.87 6.71
C ARG A 32 29.12 10.21 5.35
N THR A 33 28.00 9.53 5.19
CA THR A 33 27.57 8.87 3.96
C THR A 33 26.71 9.81 3.12
N SER A 34 26.94 9.84 1.81
CA SER A 34 26.18 10.65 0.87
C SER A 34 24.77 10.14 0.59
N GLY A 35 24.51 8.85 0.82
CA GLY A 35 23.19 8.21 0.60
C GLY A 35 22.69 7.47 1.86
N LEU A 36 21.81 6.50 1.67
CA LEU A 36 21.31 5.67 2.77
C LEU A 36 22.42 4.79 3.37
N ARG A 37 22.34 4.50 4.65
CA ARG A 37 23.16 3.49 5.30
C ARG A 37 22.58 2.10 5.02
N ARG A 38 23.40 1.04 5.13
CA ARG A 38 22.95 -0.35 4.95
C ARG A 38 21.86 -0.74 5.95
N GLU A 39 21.99 -0.29 7.19
CA GLU A 39 20.99 -0.50 8.24
C GLU A 39 19.66 0.18 7.95
N GLU A 40 19.68 1.35 7.33
CA GLU A 40 18.48 2.07 6.91
C GLU A 40 17.76 1.33 5.78
N VAL A 41 18.50 0.85 4.76
CA VAL A 41 17.91 0.04 3.68
C VAL A 41 17.37 -1.29 4.21
N ALA A 42 18.11 -1.96 5.09
CA ALA A 42 17.65 -3.21 5.70
C ALA A 42 16.32 -3.03 6.44
N ALA A 43 16.18 -1.93 7.21
CA ALA A 43 14.94 -1.59 7.89
C ALA A 43 13.79 -1.27 6.90
N LEU A 44 14.07 -0.52 5.81
CA LEU A 44 13.08 -0.22 4.77
C LEU A 44 12.60 -1.46 4.00
N CYS A 45 13.42 -2.52 3.97
CA CYS A 45 13.15 -3.75 3.25
C CYS A 45 12.71 -4.91 4.18
N ASP A 46 12.52 -4.63 5.47
CA ASP A 46 12.16 -5.63 6.49
C ASP A 46 13.10 -6.85 6.50
N MET A 47 14.42 -6.59 6.48
CA MET A 47 15.46 -7.61 6.52
C MET A 47 16.59 -7.26 7.48
N SER A 48 17.43 -8.26 7.83
CA SER A 48 18.58 -8.00 8.68
C SER A 48 19.67 -7.20 7.95
N SER A 49 20.32 -6.28 8.68
CA SER A 49 21.44 -5.49 8.16
C SER A 49 22.62 -6.35 7.71
N ASP A 50 22.85 -7.50 8.37
CA ASP A 50 23.86 -8.47 7.97
C ASP A 50 23.54 -9.12 6.60
N TYR A 51 22.26 -9.50 6.39
CA TYR A 51 21.85 -10.06 5.11
C TYR A 51 22.02 -9.07 3.96
N TYR A 52 21.54 -7.83 4.11
CA TYR A 52 21.71 -6.79 3.10
C TYR A 52 23.20 -6.48 2.83
N SER A 53 24.01 -6.44 3.89
CA SER A 53 25.47 -6.23 3.77
C SER A 53 26.16 -7.34 2.98
N ARG A 54 25.75 -8.59 3.16
CA ARG A 54 26.27 -9.73 2.38
C ARG A 54 25.90 -9.63 0.90
N LEU A 55 24.69 -9.15 0.57
CA LEU A 55 24.29 -8.91 -0.83
C LEU A 55 25.18 -7.86 -1.49
N GLU A 56 25.42 -6.72 -0.83
CA GLU A 56 26.32 -5.66 -1.36
C GLU A 56 27.79 -6.08 -1.42
N GLN A 57 28.21 -7.13 -0.73
CA GLN A 57 29.55 -7.69 -0.77
C GLN A 57 29.68 -8.82 -1.78
N ALA A 58 28.70 -9.05 -2.63
CA ALA A 58 28.61 -10.19 -3.56
C ALA A 58 28.69 -11.55 -2.86
N ARG A 59 28.33 -11.63 -1.58
CA ARG A 59 28.35 -12.83 -0.73
C ARG A 59 26.92 -13.19 -0.35
N GLY A 60 26.66 -14.45 -0.16
CA GLY A 60 25.34 -14.88 0.31
C GLY A 60 24.56 -15.70 -0.74
N PRO A 61 23.42 -16.26 -0.33
CA PRO A 61 22.55 -17.03 -1.22
C PRO A 61 21.87 -16.13 -2.25
N GLN A 62 21.28 -16.73 -3.26
CA GLN A 62 20.39 -16.04 -4.19
C GLN A 62 19.17 -15.51 -3.41
N PRO A 63 18.85 -14.22 -3.48
CA PRO A 63 17.67 -13.67 -2.83
C PRO A 63 16.40 -14.22 -3.48
N SER A 64 15.35 -14.45 -2.67
CA SER A 64 14.04 -14.84 -3.18
C SER A 64 13.35 -13.68 -3.92
N GLU A 65 12.36 -13.98 -4.75
CA GLU A 65 11.57 -12.99 -5.46
C GLU A 65 10.88 -12.01 -4.47
N GLN A 66 10.40 -12.53 -3.35
CA GLN A 66 9.80 -11.70 -2.29
C GLN A 66 10.80 -10.71 -1.69
N MET A 67 12.04 -11.15 -1.45
CA MET A 67 13.11 -10.27 -0.98
C MET A 67 13.50 -9.22 -2.01
N LEU A 68 13.57 -9.58 -3.29
CA LEU A 68 13.84 -8.64 -4.38
C LEU A 68 12.72 -7.60 -4.50
N ALA A 69 11.47 -8.01 -4.35
CA ALA A 69 10.34 -7.08 -4.33
C ALA A 69 10.42 -6.11 -3.13
N ALA A 70 10.80 -6.59 -1.94
CA ALA A 70 11.03 -5.73 -0.77
C ALA A 70 12.17 -4.74 -1.01
N ILE A 71 13.30 -5.19 -1.59
CA ILE A 71 14.42 -4.32 -1.96
C ILE A 71 13.99 -3.26 -2.99
N ALA A 72 13.23 -3.66 -4.01
CA ALA A 72 12.74 -2.73 -5.03
C ALA A 72 11.89 -1.61 -4.43
N ARG A 73 11.00 -1.95 -3.48
CA ARG A 73 10.20 -0.96 -2.75
C ARG A 73 11.06 -0.07 -1.85
N GLY A 74 11.91 -0.67 -1.03
CA GLY A 74 12.76 0.06 -0.07
C GLY A 74 13.74 1.02 -0.75
N LEU A 75 14.31 0.64 -1.90
CA LEU A 75 15.21 1.46 -2.70
C LEU A 75 14.48 2.35 -3.73
N ARG A 76 13.14 2.41 -3.70
CA ARG A 76 12.35 3.25 -4.62
C ARG A 76 12.71 3.05 -6.10
N LEU A 77 12.92 1.79 -6.51
CA LEU A 77 13.30 1.48 -7.89
C LEU A 77 12.12 1.72 -8.85
N THR A 78 12.45 2.25 -10.04
CA THR A 78 11.49 2.26 -11.16
C THR A 78 11.18 0.84 -11.62
N LEU A 79 10.16 0.66 -12.47
CA LEU A 79 9.82 -0.67 -13.00
C LEU A 79 10.99 -1.27 -13.80
N ASP A 80 11.69 -0.48 -14.59
CA ASP A 80 12.84 -0.96 -15.36
C ASP A 80 14.01 -1.35 -14.46
N GLU A 81 14.25 -0.59 -13.40
CA GLU A 81 15.28 -0.88 -12.39
C GLU A 81 14.93 -2.12 -11.57
N ARG A 82 13.65 -2.32 -11.22
CA ARG A 82 13.15 -3.53 -10.58
C ARG A 82 13.38 -4.74 -11.48
N ASP A 83 12.97 -4.64 -12.75
CA ASP A 83 13.13 -5.73 -13.72
C ASP A 83 14.62 -6.06 -13.93
N HIS A 84 15.49 -5.06 -13.91
CA HIS A 84 16.93 -5.23 -13.94
C HIS A 84 17.45 -5.96 -12.69
N LEU A 85 17.02 -5.54 -11.49
CA LEU A 85 17.36 -6.19 -10.22
C LEU A 85 17.02 -7.69 -10.25
N PHE A 86 15.82 -8.07 -10.72
CA PHE A 86 15.40 -9.46 -10.82
C PHE A 86 16.30 -10.26 -11.77
N ARG A 87 16.63 -9.70 -12.95
CA ARG A 87 17.53 -10.37 -13.91
C ARG A 87 18.93 -10.57 -13.33
N LEU A 88 19.49 -9.56 -12.65
CA LEU A 88 20.81 -9.67 -11.99
C LEU A 88 20.80 -10.77 -10.92
N ALA A 89 19.72 -10.90 -10.20
CA ALA A 89 19.54 -11.96 -9.20
C ALA A 89 19.29 -13.36 -9.81
N GLY A 90 19.18 -13.47 -11.14
CA GLY A 90 18.96 -14.75 -11.85
C GLY A 90 17.51 -15.20 -11.85
N HIS A 91 16.57 -14.29 -11.61
CA HIS A 91 15.13 -14.51 -11.74
C HIS A 91 14.59 -13.92 -13.04
N THR A 92 13.48 -14.43 -13.50
CA THR A 92 12.70 -13.78 -14.57
C THR A 92 12.12 -12.49 -14.03
N ALA A 93 12.24 -11.40 -14.81
CA ALA A 93 11.57 -10.16 -14.45
C ALA A 93 10.06 -10.41 -14.33
N PRO A 94 9.39 -9.92 -13.27
CA PRO A 94 7.96 -10.08 -13.12
C PRO A 94 7.22 -9.59 -14.37
N THR A 95 6.27 -10.36 -14.86
CA THR A 95 5.46 -9.97 -16.02
C THR A 95 4.80 -8.61 -15.74
N ARG A 96 4.71 -7.74 -16.74
CA ARG A 96 4.15 -6.38 -16.60
C ARG A 96 2.67 -6.36 -16.23
N THR A 97 1.99 -7.49 -16.21
CA THR A 97 0.68 -7.68 -15.55
C THR A 97 0.73 -7.43 -14.04
N LEU A 98 1.90 -7.47 -13.42
CA LEU A 98 2.16 -7.06 -12.02
C LEU A 98 2.51 -5.56 -11.87
N ARG A 99 2.20 -4.71 -12.87
CA ARG A 99 2.30 -3.25 -12.72
C ARG A 99 1.59 -2.74 -11.47
N SER A 100 0.54 -3.45 -11.07
CA SER A 100 -0.29 -3.08 -9.92
C SER A 100 0.40 -3.20 -8.56
N GLU A 101 1.50 -3.95 -8.41
CA GLU A 101 2.12 -4.20 -7.10
C GLU A 101 3.28 -3.27 -6.76
N HIS A 102 3.83 -2.58 -7.74
CA HIS A 102 4.96 -1.68 -7.53
C HIS A 102 4.50 -0.21 -7.52
N VAL A 103 4.61 0.42 -6.36
CA VAL A 103 4.32 1.86 -6.24
C VAL A 103 5.47 2.66 -6.83
N SER A 104 5.15 3.65 -7.68
CA SER A 104 6.18 4.49 -8.32
C SER A 104 6.97 5.28 -7.27
N PRO A 105 8.27 5.56 -7.52
CA PRO A 105 9.09 6.35 -6.60
C PRO A 105 8.51 7.75 -6.32
N GLY A 106 7.86 8.33 -7.32
CA GLY A 106 7.19 9.63 -7.19
C GLY A 106 6.04 9.59 -6.19
N LEU A 107 5.16 8.59 -6.35
CA LEU A 107 4.00 8.42 -5.48
C LEU A 107 4.43 8.04 -4.05
N MET A 108 5.49 7.22 -3.90
CA MET A 108 6.05 6.90 -2.59
C MET A 108 6.63 8.14 -1.89
N ARG A 109 7.33 9.03 -2.61
CA ARG A 109 7.80 10.30 -2.02
C ARG A 109 6.65 11.18 -1.50
N VAL A 110 5.53 11.20 -2.22
CA VAL A 110 4.32 11.90 -1.74
C VAL A 110 3.79 11.23 -0.47
N LEU A 111 3.67 9.90 -0.47
CA LEU A 111 3.20 9.14 0.69
C LEU A 111 4.09 9.36 1.92
N ASP A 112 5.42 9.38 1.75
CA ASP A 112 6.38 9.62 2.83
C ASP A 112 6.22 11.02 3.46
N ARG A 113 5.73 12.03 2.71
CA ARG A 113 5.43 13.37 3.22
C ARG A 113 4.13 13.45 4.02
N LEU A 114 3.29 12.44 3.90
CA LEU A 114 2.00 12.34 4.60
C LEU A 114 2.07 11.44 5.84
N ALA A 115 3.25 11.29 6.46
CA ALA A 115 3.47 10.32 7.54
C ALA A 115 2.51 10.47 8.74
N ASP A 116 2.06 11.68 9.04
CA ASP A 116 1.11 12.06 10.10
C ASP A 116 -0.36 12.09 9.63
N THR A 117 -0.60 11.87 8.35
CA THR A 117 -1.92 11.90 7.72
C THR A 117 -2.30 10.50 7.25
N PRO A 118 -3.51 9.98 7.56
CA PRO A 118 -3.93 8.70 7.02
C PRO A 118 -3.99 8.73 5.50
N ALA A 119 -3.07 8.00 4.87
CA ALA A 119 -3.02 7.88 3.42
C ALA A 119 -2.58 6.47 3.01
N GLN A 120 -3.08 6.00 1.88
CA GLN A 120 -2.71 4.71 1.32
C GLN A 120 -2.72 4.72 -0.20
N VAL A 121 -1.80 3.96 -0.79
CA VAL A 121 -1.76 3.71 -2.23
C VAL A 121 -2.49 2.41 -2.52
N MET A 122 -3.41 2.46 -3.48
CA MET A 122 -4.27 1.33 -3.84
C MET A 122 -4.21 1.07 -5.34
N THR A 123 -4.44 -0.19 -5.72
CA THR A 123 -4.67 -0.57 -7.12
C THR A 123 -6.09 -0.21 -7.56
N GLU A 124 -6.37 -0.33 -8.86
CA GLU A 124 -7.72 -0.22 -9.43
C GLU A 124 -8.69 -1.31 -8.93
N PHE A 125 -8.17 -2.37 -8.30
CA PHE A 125 -8.97 -3.42 -7.66
C PHE A 125 -9.24 -3.16 -6.17
N GLY A 126 -8.85 -1.98 -5.65
CA GLY A 126 -8.97 -1.64 -4.24
C GLY A 126 -7.99 -2.41 -3.34
N GLU A 127 -6.88 -2.92 -3.89
CA GLU A 127 -5.84 -3.61 -3.12
C GLU A 127 -4.86 -2.58 -2.54
N THR A 128 -4.63 -2.60 -1.25
CA THR A 128 -3.70 -1.70 -0.57
C THR A 128 -2.25 -2.14 -0.83
N LEU A 129 -1.45 -1.23 -1.40
CA LEU A 129 -0.04 -1.46 -1.73
C LEU A 129 0.92 -0.87 -0.68
N ALA A 130 0.58 0.28 -0.14
CA ALA A 130 1.37 0.98 0.86
C ALA A 130 0.46 1.85 1.73
N GLN A 131 0.82 2.02 2.99
CA GLN A 131 0.09 2.84 3.97
C GLN A 131 1.05 3.72 4.75
N THR A 132 0.57 4.92 5.13
CA THR A 132 1.24 5.73 6.15
C THR A 132 1.06 5.11 7.54
N PRO A 133 1.91 5.46 8.52
CA PRO A 133 1.71 5.05 9.92
C PRO A 133 0.32 5.43 10.45
N ALA A 134 -0.16 6.63 10.13
CA ALA A 134 -1.48 7.09 10.52
C ALA A 134 -2.62 6.27 9.88
N ALA A 135 -2.47 5.82 8.63
CA ALA A 135 -3.45 4.93 8.00
C ALA A 135 -3.46 3.54 8.64
N ARG A 136 -2.29 3.02 9.03
CA ARG A 136 -2.21 1.74 9.77
C ARG A 136 -2.85 1.84 11.16
N ALA A 137 -2.71 2.97 11.83
CA ALA A 137 -3.40 3.21 13.10
C ALA A 137 -4.92 3.20 12.91
N LEU A 138 -5.44 3.75 11.80
CA LEU A 138 -6.87 3.86 11.53
C LEU A 138 -7.50 2.54 11.02
N PHE A 139 -6.85 1.85 10.09
CA PHE A 139 -7.39 0.68 9.38
C PHE A 139 -6.75 -0.65 9.78
N GLY A 140 -5.68 -0.62 10.58
CA GLY A 140 -4.77 -1.74 10.73
C GLY A 140 -3.81 -1.90 9.53
N ASP A 141 -2.97 -2.93 9.57
CA ASP A 141 -2.07 -3.23 8.46
C ASP A 141 -2.80 -3.95 7.33
N GLU A 142 -3.25 -3.18 6.35
CA GLU A 142 -3.95 -3.67 5.16
C GLU A 142 -3.01 -4.38 4.17
N THR A 143 -1.70 -4.17 4.28
CA THR A 143 -0.70 -4.78 3.38
C THR A 143 -0.41 -6.25 3.70
N ARG A 144 -0.91 -6.76 4.85
CA ARG A 144 -0.73 -8.14 5.31
C ARG A 144 -1.57 -9.19 4.58
N PHE A 145 -2.60 -8.74 3.86
CA PHE A 145 -3.53 -9.65 3.19
C PHE A 145 -2.98 -10.18 1.88
N ASP A 146 -3.38 -11.40 1.53
CA ASP A 146 -3.01 -12.10 0.30
C ASP A 146 -4.23 -12.40 -0.58
N GLY A 147 -3.99 -12.78 -1.84
CA GLY A 147 -5.04 -13.16 -2.77
C GLY A 147 -6.06 -12.05 -3.00
N TYR A 148 -7.34 -12.41 -3.06
CA TYR A 148 -8.44 -11.44 -3.20
C TYR A 148 -8.70 -10.64 -1.93
N MET A 149 -8.30 -11.16 -0.76
CA MET A 149 -8.42 -10.45 0.52
C MET A 149 -7.60 -9.15 0.57
N ARG A 150 -6.65 -8.94 -0.34
CA ARG A 150 -5.95 -7.64 -0.51
C ARG A 150 -6.91 -6.52 -0.89
N SER A 151 -8.00 -6.84 -1.61
CA SER A 151 -9.02 -5.85 -2.00
C SER A 151 -9.92 -5.51 -0.82
N VAL A 152 -10.00 -4.22 -0.46
CA VAL A 152 -10.92 -3.73 0.56
C VAL A 152 -12.37 -4.02 0.18
N GLY A 153 -12.72 -3.91 -1.12
CA GLY A 153 -14.07 -4.23 -1.61
C GLY A 153 -14.40 -5.72 -1.49
N TYR A 154 -13.42 -6.61 -1.69
CA TYR A 154 -13.62 -8.05 -1.49
C TYR A 154 -13.83 -8.39 -0.01
N ARG A 155 -12.96 -7.87 0.88
CA ARG A 155 -13.11 -8.05 2.33
C ARG A 155 -14.43 -7.51 2.86
N TRP A 156 -14.89 -6.38 2.33
CA TRP A 156 -16.17 -5.79 2.72
C TRP A 156 -17.32 -6.80 2.72
N PHE A 157 -17.36 -7.69 1.74
CA PHE A 157 -18.45 -8.67 1.58
C PHE A 157 -18.19 -10.00 2.28
N LEU A 158 -16.93 -10.36 2.55
CA LEU A 158 -16.60 -11.70 3.07
C LEU A 158 -15.97 -11.70 4.47
N ASP A 159 -15.50 -10.56 4.95
CA ASP A 159 -14.93 -10.39 6.28
C ASP A 159 -15.75 -9.37 7.08
N PRO A 160 -16.60 -9.80 8.03
CA PRO A 160 -17.40 -8.88 8.83
C PRO A 160 -16.56 -7.80 9.54
N SER A 161 -15.32 -8.11 9.94
CA SER A 161 -14.45 -7.17 10.64
C SER A 161 -13.98 -6.00 9.74
N ALA A 162 -14.01 -6.17 8.42
CA ALA A 162 -13.70 -5.09 7.48
C ALA A 162 -14.70 -3.93 7.53
N ARG A 163 -15.88 -4.16 8.12
CA ARG A 163 -16.94 -3.15 8.28
C ARG A 163 -16.80 -2.33 9.56
N ASP A 164 -16.04 -2.82 10.54
CA ASP A 164 -15.94 -2.21 11.87
C ASP A 164 -15.39 -0.79 11.87
N VAL A 165 -14.71 -0.41 10.80
CA VAL A 165 -14.19 0.96 10.61
C VAL A 165 -15.26 1.96 10.17
N TYR A 166 -16.49 1.51 9.90
CA TYR A 166 -17.60 2.36 9.49
C TYR A 166 -18.82 2.18 10.41
N PRO A 167 -19.54 3.26 10.75
CA PRO A 167 -20.82 3.16 11.44
C PRO A 167 -21.80 2.26 10.68
N VAL A 168 -22.55 1.42 11.42
CA VAL A 168 -23.45 0.41 10.84
C VAL A 168 -24.49 1.03 9.90
N GLU A 169 -25.01 2.20 10.23
CA GLU A 169 -25.98 2.92 9.43
C GLU A 169 -25.45 3.36 8.05
N ASP A 170 -24.11 3.44 7.86
CA ASP A 170 -23.48 3.77 6.60
C ASP A 170 -23.16 2.53 5.73
N HIS A 171 -23.28 1.32 6.29
CA HIS A 171 -22.96 0.08 5.57
C HIS A 171 -23.70 -0.08 4.24
N PRO A 172 -25.03 0.19 4.13
CA PRO A 172 -25.72 0.04 2.84
C PRO A 172 -25.18 0.96 1.75
N MET A 173 -24.72 2.15 2.12
CA MET A 173 -24.09 3.10 1.18
C MET A 173 -22.73 2.56 0.71
N HIS A 174 -21.90 2.06 1.63
CA HIS A 174 -20.58 1.49 1.32
C HIS A 174 -20.68 0.23 0.49
N SER A 175 -21.65 -0.66 0.75
CA SER A 175 -21.91 -1.85 -0.04
C SER A 175 -22.18 -1.51 -1.51
N ARG A 176 -23.02 -0.51 -1.77
CA ARG A 176 -23.26 -0.01 -3.14
C ARG A 176 -22.01 0.59 -3.76
N ALA A 177 -21.24 1.38 -3.00
CA ALA A 177 -20.02 2.01 -3.49
C ALA A 177 -18.97 0.97 -3.89
N PHE A 178 -18.67 0.01 -3.03
CA PHE A 178 -17.70 -1.05 -3.33
C PHE A 178 -18.17 -1.95 -4.50
N THR A 179 -19.47 -2.24 -4.60
CA THR A 179 -20.00 -2.98 -5.76
C THR A 179 -19.78 -2.21 -7.06
N ALA A 180 -19.99 -0.89 -7.06
CA ALA A 180 -19.80 -0.05 -8.25
C ALA A 180 -18.32 0.04 -8.65
N ASP A 181 -17.39 0.12 -7.69
CA ASP A 181 -15.94 0.10 -7.95
C ASP A 181 -15.51 -1.22 -8.58
N ILE A 182 -15.95 -2.35 -8.01
CA ILE A 182 -15.66 -3.69 -8.54
C ILE A 182 -16.25 -3.84 -9.96
N ARG A 183 -17.45 -3.32 -10.20
CA ARG A 183 -18.07 -3.31 -11.54
C ARG A 183 -17.27 -2.48 -12.54
N THR A 184 -16.73 -1.34 -12.12
CA THR A 184 -15.89 -0.49 -12.95
C THR A 184 -14.59 -1.22 -13.34
N ALA A 185 -13.95 -1.89 -12.40
CA ALA A 185 -12.78 -2.72 -12.66
C ALA A 185 -13.12 -3.90 -13.60
N TYR A 186 -14.24 -4.59 -13.36
CA TYR A 186 -14.72 -5.67 -14.23
C TYR A 186 -14.97 -5.19 -15.67
N ALA A 187 -15.64 -4.06 -15.83
CA ALA A 187 -15.92 -3.49 -17.16
C ALA A 187 -14.63 -3.09 -17.91
N LYS A 188 -13.63 -2.61 -17.18
CA LYS A 188 -12.33 -2.19 -17.73
C LYS A 188 -11.46 -3.37 -18.16
N PHE A 189 -11.40 -4.42 -17.36
CA PHE A 189 -10.44 -5.53 -17.52
C PHE A 189 -11.06 -6.80 -18.11
N GLY A 190 -12.38 -6.92 -18.08
CA GLY A 190 -13.13 -8.04 -18.66
C GLY A 190 -13.25 -9.27 -17.76
N ALA A 191 -14.12 -10.19 -18.16
CA ALA A 191 -14.47 -11.39 -17.39
C ALA A 191 -13.29 -12.37 -17.18
N SER A 192 -12.35 -12.46 -18.12
CA SER A 192 -11.19 -13.35 -18.02
C SER A 192 -10.02 -12.77 -17.20
N SER A 193 -10.20 -11.60 -16.60
CA SER A 193 -9.20 -10.95 -15.77
C SER A 193 -9.29 -11.36 -14.29
N ARG A 194 -8.32 -10.87 -13.49
CA ARG A 194 -8.39 -10.98 -12.02
C ARG A 194 -9.68 -10.34 -11.45
N ALA A 195 -10.16 -9.24 -12.06
CA ALA A 195 -11.43 -8.63 -11.66
C ALA A 195 -12.62 -9.57 -11.93
N GLY A 196 -12.62 -10.26 -13.07
CA GLY A 196 -13.64 -11.26 -13.39
C GLY A 196 -13.66 -12.40 -12.37
N ALA A 197 -12.50 -13.00 -12.10
CA ALA A 197 -12.40 -14.09 -11.13
C ALA A 197 -12.79 -13.65 -9.70
N MET A 198 -12.51 -12.40 -9.30
CA MET A 198 -12.96 -11.84 -8.03
C MET A 198 -14.48 -11.65 -7.97
N VAL A 199 -15.10 -11.21 -9.08
CA VAL A 199 -16.55 -11.10 -9.19
C VAL A 199 -17.22 -12.46 -9.09
N ASP A 200 -16.69 -13.48 -9.78
CA ASP A 200 -17.23 -14.85 -9.73
C ASP A 200 -17.20 -15.39 -8.30
N ALA A 201 -16.12 -15.18 -7.57
CA ALA A 201 -15.99 -15.59 -6.18
C ALA A 201 -17.01 -14.85 -5.28
N LEU A 202 -17.16 -13.53 -5.43
CA LEU A 202 -18.13 -12.74 -4.66
C LEU A 202 -19.58 -13.12 -4.95
N LEU A 203 -19.91 -13.42 -6.21
CA LEU A 203 -21.27 -13.89 -6.59
C LEU A 203 -21.60 -15.25 -5.97
N ALA A 204 -20.59 -16.12 -5.80
CA ALA A 204 -20.76 -17.43 -5.20
C ALA A 204 -20.89 -17.38 -3.67
N GLU A 205 -20.18 -16.42 -3.01
CA GLU A 205 -20.01 -16.45 -1.56
C GLU A 205 -20.82 -15.36 -0.82
N SER A 206 -21.24 -14.27 -1.50
CA SER A 206 -21.97 -13.16 -0.86
C SER A 206 -23.34 -12.90 -1.50
N PRO A 207 -24.44 -13.30 -0.84
CA PRO A 207 -25.79 -12.97 -1.30
C PRO A 207 -26.05 -11.46 -1.41
N GLU A 208 -25.48 -10.66 -0.49
CA GLU A 208 -25.57 -9.19 -0.53
C GLU A 208 -24.91 -8.63 -1.80
N PHE A 209 -23.69 -9.10 -2.13
CA PHE A 209 -23.01 -8.68 -3.35
C PHE A 209 -23.82 -9.10 -4.58
N ALA A 210 -24.31 -10.34 -4.65
CA ALA A 210 -25.10 -10.84 -5.77
C ALA A 210 -26.34 -9.96 -6.04
N GLN A 211 -27.08 -9.60 -4.99
CA GLN A 211 -28.24 -8.72 -5.12
C GLN A 211 -27.87 -7.32 -5.66
N LEU A 212 -26.79 -6.71 -5.13
CA LEU A 212 -26.31 -5.41 -5.58
C LEU A 212 -25.73 -5.47 -7.00
N TRP A 213 -25.12 -6.61 -7.35
CA TRP A 213 -24.61 -6.84 -8.70
C TRP A 213 -25.73 -6.93 -9.73
N GLU A 214 -26.83 -7.61 -9.43
CA GLU A 214 -28.02 -7.68 -10.29
C GLU A 214 -28.71 -6.32 -10.50
N ALA A 215 -28.65 -5.44 -9.51
CA ALA A 215 -29.22 -4.10 -9.59
C ALA A 215 -28.55 -3.19 -10.65
N HIS A 216 -27.38 -3.57 -11.19
CA HIS A 216 -26.65 -2.85 -12.23
C HIS A 216 -26.40 -1.36 -11.93
N GLU A 217 -26.32 -0.96 -10.67
CA GLU A 217 -25.92 0.41 -10.31
C GLU A 217 -24.49 0.69 -10.77
N VAL A 218 -24.32 1.63 -11.71
CA VAL A 218 -23.00 1.97 -12.31
C VAL A 218 -22.38 3.18 -11.62
N ARG A 219 -23.15 3.95 -10.86
CA ARG A 219 -22.71 5.21 -10.27
C ARG A 219 -22.96 5.19 -8.77
N SER A 220 -21.96 4.71 -8.05
CA SER A 220 -21.81 5.09 -6.66
C SER A 220 -20.59 5.99 -6.57
N THR A 221 -20.80 7.28 -6.37
CA THR A 221 -19.71 8.16 -5.95
C THR A 221 -19.47 7.87 -4.48
N HIS A 222 -18.25 7.44 -4.14
CA HIS A 222 -17.83 7.51 -2.75
C HIS A 222 -18.05 8.95 -2.27
N PRO A 223 -18.81 9.15 -1.19
CA PRO A 223 -18.98 10.48 -0.66
C PRO A 223 -17.60 11.05 -0.33
N ARG A 224 -17.40 12.33 -0.64
CA ARG A 224 -16.17 13.04 -0.28
C ARG A 224 -16.02 13.15 1.24
N GLU A 225 -17.12 13.09 1.94
CA GLU A 225 -17.20 13.05 3.40
C GLU A 225 -17.65 11.67 3.83
N LYS A 226 -16.91 11.05 4.74
CA LYS A 226 -17.20 9.72 5.30
C LYS A 226 -17.08 9.79 6.80
N ARG A 227 -17.97 9.06 7.47
CA ARG A 227 -17.78 8.77 8.89
C ARG A 227 -16.92 7.52 9.02
N LEU A 228 -15.85 7.63 9.76
CA LEU A 228 -15.03 6.49 10.17
C LEU A 228 -15.12 6.35 11.68
N GLN A 229 -15.13 5.12 12.18
CA GLN A 229 -15.09 4.86 13.61
C GLN A 229 -13.86 4.07 13.99
N HIS A 230 -13.32 4.41 15.15
CA HIS A 230 -12.19 3.70 15.74
C HIS A 230 -12.49 3.40 17.21
N PRO A 231 -12.15 2.21 17.74
CA PRO A 231 -12.53 1.81 19.10
C PRO A 231 -12.00 2.74 20.19
N GLU A 232 -10.83 3.35 19.99
CA GLU A 232 -10.20 4.22 21.00
C GLU A 232 -10.62 5.69 20.89
N VAL A 233 -10.90 6.19 19.70
CA VAL A 233 -11.17 7.63 19.49
C VAL A 233 -12.61 7.94 19.06
N GLY A 234 -13.41 6.90 18.78
CA GLY A 234 -14.82 7.06 18.38
C GLY A 234 -15.01 7.42 16.92
N VAL A 235 -16.15 8.05 16.59
CA VAL A 235 -16.54 8.40 15.22
C VAL A 235 -15.90 9.71 14.80
N MET A 236 -15.37 9.75 13.57
CA MET A 236 -14.73 10.92 12.96
C MET A 236 -15.35 11.20 11.59
N ASP A 237 -15.67 12.45 11.33
CA ASP A 237 -16.07 12.94 10.00
C ASP A 237 -14.81 13.26 9.20
N MET A 238 -14.59 12.51 8.13
CA MET A 238 -13.37 12.55 7.34
C MET A 238 -13.63 12.97 5.90
N HIS A 239 -12.79 13.85 5.38
CA HIS A 239 -12.75 14.16 3.95
C HIS A 239 -11.83 13.18 3.23
N CYS A 240 -12.36 12.53 2.18
CA CYS A 240 -11.65 11.57 1.36
C CYS A 240 -11.22 12.21 0.04
N GLN A 241 -9.92 12.20 -0.23
CA GLN A 241 -9.38 12.66 -1.49
C GLN A 241 -8.75 11.49 -2.24
N PHE A 242 -9.21 11.23 -3.47
CA PHE A 242 -8.66 10.24 -4.38
C PHE A 242 -7.81 10.93 -5.44
N LEU A 243 -6.51 10.64 -5.47
CA LEU A 243 -5.55 11.17 -6.43
C LEU A 243 -5.06 10.00 -7.30
N VAL A 244 -5.40 10.04 -8.58
CA VAL A 244 -5.09 8.94 -9.52
C VAL A 244 -3.76 9.21 -10.22
N ASP A 245 -2.86 8.22 -10.18
CA ASP A 245 -1.68 8.16 -11.04
C ASP A 245 -2.08 7.49 -12.36
N PRO A 246 -2.20 8.26 -13.47
CA PRO A 246 -2.67 7.72 -14.75
C PRO A 246 -1.68 6.76 -15.41
N GLU A 247 -0.39 6.84 -15.07
CA GLU A 247 0.65 5.98 -15.67
C GLU A 247 0.65 4.58 -15.06
N GLN A 248 0.39 4.50 -13.75
CA GLN A 248 0.39 3.24 -13.01
C GLN A 248 -1.03 2.67 -12.78
N GLY A 249 -2.08 3.47 -12.98
CA GLY A 249 -3.44 3.10 -12.62
C GLY A 249 -3.61 2.93 -11.11
N GLN A 250 -2.79 3.63 -10.32
CA GLN A 250 -2.84 3.57 -8.86
C GLN A 250 -3.55 4.79 -8.31
N THR A 251 -4.15 4.65 -7.15
CA THR A 251 -4.85 5.73 -6.46
C THR A 251 -4.22 5.97 -5.10
N LEU A 252 -3.84 7.20 -4.82
CA LEU A 252 -3.51 7.66 -3.49
C LEU A 252 -4.80 8.16 -2.82
N LEU A 253 -5.28 7.42 -1.83
CA LEU A 253 -6.35 7.86 -0.92
C LEU A 253 -5.71 8.65 0.22
N VAL A 254 -6.19 9.88 0.44
CA VAL A 254 -5.80 10.73 1.58
C VAL A 254 -7.04 11.08 2.38
N LEU A 255 -6.95 10.92 3.69
CA LEU A 255 -8.03 11.22 4.62
C LEU A 255 -7.63 12.40 5.52
N THR A 256 -8.49 13.39 5.57
CA THR A 256 -8.29 14.59 6.41
C THR A 256 -9.55 14.91 7.19
N ALA A 257 -9.40 15.61 8.29
CA ALA A 257 -10.52 16.20 9.03
C ALA A 257 -10.42 17.73 8.99
N THR A 258 -11.55 18.41 9.11
CA THR A 258 -11.59 19.88 9.12
C THR A 258 -10.89 20.41 10.38
N PRO A 259 -9.87 21.26 10.25
CA PRO A 259 -9.18 21.85 11.42
C PRO A 259 -10.15 22.54 12.37
N GLY A 260 -9.94 22.37 13.69
CA GLY A 260 -10.77 22.95 14.74
C GLY A 260 -12.07 22.19 15.03
N THR A 261 -12.27 21.02 14.43
CA THR A 261 -13.38 20.11 14.77
C THR A 261 -12.93 19.01 15.73
N GLU A 262 -13.88 18.41 16.43
CA GLU A 262 -13.62 17.25 17.29
C GLU A 262 -13.01 16.06 16.48
N SER A 263 -13.46 15.87 15.25
CA SER A 263 -12.90 14.85 14.33
C SER A 263 -11.40 15.08 14.04
N TYR A 264 -11.00 16.35 13.92
CA TYR A 264 -9.59 16.71 13.74
C TYR A 264 -8.77 16.36 15.00
N ASP A 265 -9.26 16.69 16.18
CA ASP A 265 -8.57 16.41 17.45
C ASP A 265 -8.45 14.89 17.67
N ARG A 266 -9.49 14.12 17.38
CA ARG A 266 -9.48 12.65 17.42
C ARG A 266 -8.47 12.05 16.44
N LEU A 267 -8.37 12.61 15.23
CA LEU A 267 -7.40 12.17 14.23
C LEU A 267 -5.96 12.43 14.69
N GLN A 268 -5.69 13.57 15.31
CA GLN A 268 -4.37 13.87 15.89
C GLN A 268 -4.03 12.89 17.01
N LEU A 269 -4.98 12.59 17.89
CA LEU A 269 -4.79 11.59 18.96
C LEU A 269 -4.47 10.21 18.39
N LEU A 270 -5.18 9.77 17.35
CA LEU A 270 -4.94 8.48 16.68
C LEU A 270 -3.54 8.41 16.08
N SER A 271 -3.04 9.50 15.48
CA SER A 271 -1.67 9.57 14.95
C SER A 271 -0.61 9.36 16.04
N VAL A 272 -0.83 9.90 17.25
CA VAL A 272 0.06 9.70 18.41
C VAL A 272 0.03 8.26 18.88
N ILE A 273 -1.15 7.67 19.03
CA ILE A 273 -1.34 6.28 19.47
C ILE A 273 -0.66 5.32 18.49
N GLY A 274 -0.89 5.49 17.19
CA GLY A 274 -0.29 4.66 16.14
C GLY A 274 1.24 4.72 16.13
N THR A 275 1.81 5.88 16.40
CA THR A 275 3.27 6.04 16.52
C THR A 275 3.84 5.29 17.72
N GLN A 276 3.13 5.28 18.86
CA GLN A 276 3.54 4.57 20.07
C GLN A 276 3.47 3.05 19.90
N GLN A 277 2.42 2.54 19.29
CA GLN A 277 2.26 1.10 19.02
C GLN A 277 3.34 0.57 18.08
N LEU A 278 3.71 1.32 17.04
CA LEU A 278 4.81 0.98 16.13
C LEU A 278 6.19 1.02 16.84
N ALA A 279 6.35 1.85 17.87
CA ALA A 279 7.58 1.90 18.67
C ALA A 279 7.66 0.76 19.67
N ALA A 280 6.54 0.30 20.23
CA ALA A 280 6.46 -0.79 21.20
C ALA A 280 6.56 -2.20 20.57
N GLY A 281 6.25 -2.33 19.27
CA GLY A 281 6.33 -3.58 18.51
C GLY A 281 7.70 -3.85 17.87
N ARG A 282 8.71 -3.04 18.18
CA ARG A 282 10.12 -3.23 17.81
C ARG A 282 10.90 -3.70 19.02
#